data_3c2f4e16c85cba4172956bf9e4eeba15
#
_entry.id   3c2f4e16c85cba4172956bf9e4eeba15
#
_cell.length_a   1.000
_cell.length_b   1.000
_cell.length_c   1.000
_cell.angle_alpha   90.00
_cell.angle_beta   90.00
_cell.angle_gamma   90.00
#
_symmetry.space_group_name_H-M   'P 1'
#
loop_
_entity.id
_entity.type
_entity.pdbx_description
1 polymer ?
#
loop_
_entity_poly.entity_id
_entity_poly.type
_entity_poly.pdbx_seq_one_letter_code
_entity_poly.pdbx_strand_id
1 'polypeptide(L)'
;MFMNVHRESRSDWEALVSAQAGIATHVQARQAGFSDRQITYRLSSGKWQRVHRGVYATCTGPLPRAARLWAALLWAGEGAVLSHETALEVAELADEQGQQIHVTVPRRRRPAQGKPMPGVVVHRSDRARSVAHAPWQLPRTPVEDTVLDLAAATRTFDDAYTWISRAQAGWQVPALTLRRAIGARTRFPHRAWFIDALDDAAQGVHSRIESRYVRDVERAHGLPMAGSYGVAVEFDGFEARRDLGLAPRDVATLRVDLLAVTTGACASAVTVGAAMRGSGWPGEPHPCRKASCVLRAS
;
A
#
# COMPACT_ATOMS: atom_id res chain seq x y z
N MET A 1 40.57 -13.60 33.50
CA MET A 1 39.10 -13.57 33.39
C MET A 1 38.55 -12.28 32.75
N PHE A 2 39.19 -11.11 32.96
CA PHE A 2 38.74 -9.81 32.39
C PHE A 2 38.97 -9.64 30.86
N MET A 3 39.90 -10.35 30.23
CA MET A 3 40.16 -10.24 28.79
C MET A 3 39.10 -10.90 27.91
N ASN A 4 38.38 -11.90 28.38
CA ASN A 4 37.34 -12.58 27.59
C ASN A 4 36.06 -11.74 27.47
N VAL A 5 35.62 -11.10 28.55
CA VAL A 5 34.40 -10.29 28.58
C VAL A 5 34.48 -9.09 27.61
N HIS A 6 35.64 -8.44 27.49
CA HIS A 6 35.83 -7.35 26.55
C HIS A 6 35.89 -7.80 25.08
N ARG A 7 36.31 -9.04 24.82
CA ARG A 7 36.37 -9.58 23.46
C ARG A 7 35.01 -10.02 22.96
N GLU A 8 34.19 -10.61 23.82
CA GLU A 8 32.80 -10.96 23.52
C GLU A 8 31.94 -9.70 23.27
N SER A 9 32.03 -8.70 24.14
CA SER A 9 31.27 -7.45 23.96
C SER A 9 31.65 -6.67 22.68
N ARG A 10 32.88 -6.81 22.23
CA ARG A 10 33.34 -6.17 20.99
C ARG A 10 32.86 -6.94 19.75
N SER A 11 32.87 -8.26 19.78
CA SER A 11 32.28 -9.11 18.73
C SER A 11 30.78 -8.83 18.58
N ASP A 12 30.06 -8.73 19.68
CA ASP A 12 28.62 -8.44 19.71
C ASP A 12 28.33 -7.04 19.16
N TRP A 13 29.18 -6.06 19.45
CA TRP A 13 29.07 -4.71 18.88
C TRP A 13 29.27 -4.72 17.36
N GLU A 14 30.30 -5.40 16.88
CA GLU A 14 30.60 -5.46 15.44
C GLU A 14 29.47 -6.17 14.68
N ALA A 15 28.91 -7.26 15.26
CA ALA A 15 27.77 -7.96 14.71
C ALA A 15 26.51 -7.07 14.68
N LEU A 16 26.22 -6.35 15.78
CA LEU A 16 25.10 -5.42 15.86
C LEU A 16 25.18 -4.34 14.80
N VAL A 17 26.34 -3.68 14.72
CA VAL A 17 26.55 -2.57 13.78
C VAL A 17 26.48 -3.05 12.35
N SER A 18 27.04 -4.22 12.05
CA SER A 18 26.94 -4.84 10.74
C SER A 18 25.49 -5.14 10.37
N ALA A 19 24.71 -5.72 11.28
CA ALA A 19 23.28 -5.99 11.10
C ALA A 19 22.45 -4.73 10.84
N GLN A 20 22.87 -3.60 11.40
CA GLN A 20 22.19 -2.30 11.28
C GLN A 20 22.83 -1.38 10.23
N ALA A 21 23.51 -1.95 9.24
CA ALA A 21 24.17 -1.20 8.14
C ALA A 21 25.07 -0.03 8.63
N GLY A 22 25.79 -0.24 9.70
CA GLY A 22 26.71 0.76 10.26
C GLY A 22 26.06 1.76 11.24
N ILE A 23 24.80 1.61 11.57
CA ILE A 23 24.05 2.53 12.43
C ILE A 23 23.91 1.97 13.84
N ALA A 24 24.07 2.82 14.84
CA ALA A 24 23.81 2.47 16.23
C ALA A 24 23.24 3.64 17.04
N THR A 25 22.51 3.32 18.09
CA THR A 25 22.06 4.33 19.06
C THR A 25 23.10 4.59 20.14
N HIS A 26 22.96 5.74 20.80
CA HIS A 26 23.76 6.04 22.00
C HIS A 26 23.66 4.96 23.07
N VAL A 27 22.43 4.45 23.27
CA VAL A 27 22.17 3.38 24.26
C VAL A 27 22.92 2.09 23.89
N GLN A 28 22.86 1.67 22.63
CA GLN A 28 23.58 0.48 22.14
C GLN A 28 25.10 0.65 22.30
N ALA A 29 25.66 1.82 21.98
CA ALA A 29 27.07 2.10 22.17
C ALA A 29 27.46 2.03 23.66
N ARG A 30 26.62 2.57 24.57
CA ARG A 30 26.85 2.48 26.03
C ARG A 30 26.79 1.02 26.51
N GLN A 31 25.85 0.23 26.03
CA GLN A 31 25.73 -1.21 26.33
C GLN A 31 26.95 -2.01 25.85
N ALA A 32 27.53 -1.62 24.72
CA ALA A 32 28.76 -2.20 24.19
C ALA A 32 30.04 -1.72 24.92
N GLY A 33 29.91 -0.94 26.01
CA GLY A 33 31.02 -0.51 26.85
C GLY A 33 31.69 0.81 26.44
N PHE A 34 31.19 1.53 25.42
CA PHE A 34 31.73 2.85 25.10
C PHE A 34 31.32 3.88 26.15
N SER A 35 32.29 4.60 26.72
CA SER A 35 32.02 5.77 27.57
C SER A 35 31.54 6.96 26.73
N ASP A 36 30.85 7.93 27.35
CA ASP A 36 30.42 9.16 26.68
C ASP A 36 31.59 9.93 26.09
N ARG A 37 32.74 9.92 26.80
CA ARG A 37 34.00 10.52 26.33
C ARG A 37 34.52 9.83 25.08
N GLN A 38 34.44 8.49 25.00
CA GLN A 38 34.87 7.75 23.82
C GLN A 38 33.92 7.99 22.63
N ILE A 39 32.60 8.06 22.88
CA ILE A 39 31.59 8.38 21.84
C ILE A 39 31.87 9.80 21.30
N THR A 40 32.05 10.80 22.19
CA THR A 40 32.38 12.19 21.83
C THR A 40 33.65 12.26 21.01
N TYR A 41 34.72 11.56 21.44
CA TYR A 41 35.97 11.52 20.70
C TYR A 41 35.81 10.95 19.29
N ARG A 42 35.04 9.85 19.12
CA ARG A 42 34.78 9.25 17.81
C ARG A 42 34.02 10.18 16.87
N LEU A 43 33.09 10.96 17.42
CA LEU A 43 32.33 11.96 16.67
C LEU A 43 33.23 13.16 16.31
N SER A 44 34.03 13.70 17.25
CA SER A 44 34.90 14.84 16.99
C SER A 44 36.09 14.52 16.09
N SER A 45 36.59 13.27 16.13
CA SER A 45 37.65 12.79 15.24
C SER A 45 37.15 12.35 13.84
N GLY A 46 35.86 12.48 13.55
CA GLY A 46 35.27 12.07 12.27
C GLY A 46 35.20 10.57 12.05
N LYS A 47 35.54 9.72 13.02
CA LYS A 47 35.41 8.25 12.92
C LYS A 47 33.96 7.80 12.89
N TRP A 48 33.09 8.54 13.57
CA TRP A 48 31.66 8.38 13.57
C TRP A 48 30.98 9.65 13.10
N GLN A 49 29.78 9.53 12.56
CA GLN A 49 28.94 10.66 12.16
C GLN A 49 27.66 10.68 13.01
N ARG A 50 27.23 11.89 13.37
CA ARG A 50 25.92 12.07 13.99
C ARG A 50 24.86 12.15 12.90
N VAL A 51 24.03 11.13 12.79
CA VAL A 51 22.89 11.11 11.84
C VAL A 51 21.72 11.90 12.43
N HIS A 52 21.43 11.66 13.71
CA HIS A 52 20.44 12.40 14.49
C HIS A 52 20.85 12.41 15.97
N ARG A 53 20.11 13.13 16.81
CA ARG A 53 20.35 13.08 18.26
C ARG A 53 20.21 11.66 18.78
N GLY A 54 21.29 11.13 19.33
CA GLY A 54 21.33 9.76 19.89
C GLY A 54 21.43 8.64 18.85
N VAL A 55 21.57 8.96 17.55
CA VAL A 55 21.78 7.99 16.46
C VAL A 55 23.05 8.34 15.71
N TYR A 56 23.93 7.39 15.56
CA TYR A 56 25.27 7.55 14.98
C TYR A 56 25.48 6.55 13.84
N ALA A 57 26.21 6.97 12.83
CA ALA A 57 26.84 6.08 11.87
C ALA A 57 28.30 5.82 12.30
N THR A 58 28.69 4.57 12.30
CA THR A 58 30.04 4.13 12.66
C THR A 58 31.01 4.12 11.47
N CYS A 59 30.55 4.63 10.32
CA CYS A 59 31.29 4.82 9.09
C CYS A 59 31.40 6.30 8.73
N THR A 60 32.22 6.62 7.73
CA THR A 60 32.41 7.97 7.19
C THR A 60 31.83 8.04 5.77
N GLY A 61 31.52 9.26 5.31
CA GLY A 61 30.98 9.51 3.97
C GLY A 61 29.45 9.44 3.86
N PRO A 62 28.91 9.47 2.64
CA PRO A 62 27.48 9.43 2.40
C PRO A 62 26.87 8.11 2.90
N LEU A 63 25.71 8.19 3.54
CA LEU A 63 25.01 7.01 4.05
C LEU A 63 24.25 6.32 2.93
N PRO A 64 24.47 5.01 2.70
CA PRO A 64 23.67 4.23 1.78
C PRO A 64 22.22 4.14 2.25
N ARG A 65 21.28 3.77 1.34
CA ARG A 65 19.85 3.71 1.65
C ARG A 65 19.54 2.83 2.86
N ALA A 66 20.13 1.64 2.94
CA ALA A 66 19.94 0.74 4.09
C ALA A 66 20.32 1.40 5.42
N ALA A 67 21.43 2.15 5.47
CA ALA A 67 21.84 2.89 6.67
C ALA A 67 20.83 4.00 7.02
N ARG A 68 20.29 4.71 6.04
CA ARG A 68 19.25 5.74 6.26
C ARG A 68 17.96 5.12 6.82
N LEU A 69 17.55 3.95 6.31
CA LEU A 69 16.39 3.21 6.81
C LEU A 69 16.59 2.77 8.27
N TRP A 70 17.74 2.19 8.60
CA TRP A 70 18.09 1.83 9.98
C TRP A 70 18.13 3.04 10.90
N ALA A 71 18.70 4.15 10.44
CA ALA A 71 18.74 5.39 11.23
C ALA A 71 17.34 5.91 11.55
N ALA A 72 16.39 5.85 10.60
CA ALA A 72 15.01 6.24 10.81
C ALA A 72 14.31 5.34 11.82
N LEU A 73 14.48 4.01 11.71
CA LEU A 73 13.92 3.03 12.65
C LEU A 73 14.45 3.23 14.07
N LEU A 74 15.78 3.34 14.22
CA LEU A 74 16.43 3.51 15.50
C LEU A 74 16.08 4.86 16.16
N TRP A 75 15.94 5.91 15.36
CA TRP A 75 15.45 7.20 15.83
C TRP A 75 13.98 7.12 16.28
N ALA A 76 13.11 6.47 15.50
CA ALA A 76 11.71 6.28 15.85
C ALA A 76 11.56 5.38 17.08
N GLY A 77 12.51 4.46 17.30
CA GLY A 77 12.68 3.67 18.51
C GLY A 77 11.95 2.32 18.46
N GLU A 78 11.90 1.63 19.63
CA GLU A 78 11.37 0.27 19.73
C GLU A 78 9.93 0.15 19.24
N GLY A 79 9.61 -0.90 18.51
CA GLY A 79 8.32 -1.15 17.90
C GLY A 79 8.06 -0.32 16.63
N ALA A 80 9.04 0.48 16.18
CA ALA A 80 8.98 1.16 14.90
C ALA A 80 9.17 0.16 13.75
N VAL A 81 8.40 0.35 12.68
CA VAL A 81 8.49 -0.45 11.46
C VAL A 81 8.45 0.47 10.24
N LEU A 82 9.15 0.12 9.18
CA LEU A 82 9.00 0.76 7.88
C LEU A 82 7.59 0.48 7.34
N SER A 83 6.99 1.46 6.69
CA SER A 83 5.60 1.38 6.24
C SER A 83 5.38 2.11 4.93
N HIS A 84 4.18 2.05 4.37
CA HIS A 84 3.81 2.73 3.13
C HIS A 84 4.79 2.37 2.00
N GLU A 85 5.18 3.35 1.17
CA GLU A 85 6.07 3.14 0.02
C GLU A 85 7.42 2.53 0.43
N THR A 86 7.95 2.94 1.60
CA THR A 86 9.22 2.40 2.10
C THR A 86 9.14 0.92 2.48
N ALA A 87 7.98 0.44 2.93
CA ALA A 87 7.80 -0.99 3.18
C ALA A 87 7.71 -1.80 1.89
N LEU A 88 7.15 -1.24 0.81
CA LEU A 88 7.13 -1.86 -0.51
C LEU A 88 8.53 -1.91 -1.12
N GLU A 89 9.32 -0.85 -0.97
CA GLU A 89 10.72 -0.80 -1.38
C GLU A 89 11.53 -1.93 -0.72
N VAL A 90 11.44 -2.06 0.60
CA VAL A 90 12.15 -3.12 1.36
C VAL A 90 11.60 -4.52 1.07
N ALA A 91 10.36 -4.62 0.60
CA ALA A 91 9.76 -5.86 0.13
C ALA A 91 10.14 -6.20 -1.32
N GLU A 92 10.93 -5.34 -1.99
CA GLU A 92 11.29 -5.47 -3.41
C GLU A 92 10.06 -5.47 -4.36
N LEU A 93 8.97 -4.83 -3.91
CA LEU A 93 7.72 -4.71 -4.66
C LEU A 93 7.56 -3.36 -5.37
N ALA A 94 8.44 -2.43 -5.07
CA ALA A 94 8.53 -1.13 -5.72
C ALA A 94 9.99 -0.65 -5.70
N ASP A 95 10.35 0.15 -6.69
CA ASP A 95 11.64 0.82 -6.73
C ASP A 95 11.79 1.83 -5.57
N GLU A 96 13.01 2.30 -5.30
CA GLU A 96 13.27 3.35 -4.31
C GLU A 96 12.42 4.60 -4.63
N GLN A 97 11.34 4.79 -3.90
CA GLN A 97 10.36 5.86 -4.10
C GLN A 97 10.78 7.10 -3.31
N GLY A 98 11.58 7.96 -3.94
CA GLY A 98 11.90 9.28 -3.40
C GLY A 98 12.83 9.29 -2.18
N GLN A 99 13.01 10.50 -1.60
CA GLN A 99 13.92 10.69 -0.45
C GLN A 99 13.23 10.45 0.91
N GLN A 100 11.92 10.41 0.96
CA GLN A 100 11.19 10.25 2.22
C GLN A 100 11.20 8.80 2.70
N ILE A 101 11.31 8.65 4.00
CA ILE A 101 11.27 7.35 4.69
C ILE A 101 10.04 7.34 5.57
N HIS A 102 9.11 6.41 5.31
CA HIS A 102 7.90 6.25 6.07
C HIS A 102 8.08 5.22 7.18
N VAL A 103 7.82 5.64 8.42
CA VAL A 103 7.92 4.80 9.61
C VAL A 103 6.61 4.83 10.36
N THR A 104 6.10 3.67 10.74
CA THR A 104 4.94 3.56 11.64
C THR A 104 5.40 3.15 13.03
N VAL A 105 4.93 3.89 14.04
CA VAL A 105 5.19 3.61 15.45
C VAL A 105 3.89 3.25 16.17
N PRO A 106 3.94 2.47 17.28
CA PRO A 106 2.79 2.22 18.12
C PRO A 106 2.15 3.53 18.60
N ARG A 107 0.83 3.64 18.58
CA ARG A 107 0.08 4.88 18.88
C ARG A 107 0.43 5.48 20.25
N ARG A 108 0.67 4.64 21.24
CA ARG A 108 1.00 5.05 22.62
C ARG A 108 2.42 5.61 22.75
N ARG A 109 3.26 5.40 21.72
CA ARG A 109 4.64 5.86 21.74
C ARG A 109 4.75 7.25 21.12
N ARG A 110 5.48 8.12 21.81
CA ARG A 110 5.98 9.36 21.18
C ARG A 110 7.35 9.01 20.58
N PRO A 111 7.61 9.42 19.31
CA PRO A 111 8.96 9.31 18.75
C PRO A 111 9.97 9.87 19.74
N ALA A 112 11.15 9.27 19.78
CA ALA A 112 12.18 9.65 20.72
C ALA A 112 12.42 11.17 20.69
N GLN A 113 12.59 11.72 21.87
CA GLN A 113 12.65 13.14 22.20
C GLN A 113 13.47 13.96 21.21
N GLY A 114 12.89 15.02 20.68
CA GLY A 114 13.62 16.02 19.92
C GLY A 114 12.93 16.46 18.63
N LYS A 115 13.70 17.18 17.80
CA LYS A 115 13.23 17.63 16.49
C LYS A 115 12.94 16.46 15.57
N PRO A 116 11.93 16.58 14.67
CA PRO A 116 11.68 15.58 13.63
C PRO A 116 12.97 15.28 12.85
N MET A 117 13.15 14.02 12.48
CA MET A 117 14.25 13.65 11.60
C MET A 117 13.91 14.09 10.16
N PRO A 118 14.75 14.92 9.51
CA PRO A 118 14.49 15.35 8.15
C PRO A 118 14.34 14.16 7.20
N GLY A 119 13.36 14.23 6.29
CA GLY A 119 13.09 13.17 5.33
C GLY A 119 12.40 11.94 5.92
N VAL A 120 11.98 11.95 7.20
CA VAL A 120 11.23 10.87 7.83
C VAL A 120 9.81 11.30 8.12
N VAL A 121 8.85 10.53 7.62
CA VAL A 121 7.41 10.68 7.88
C VAL A 121 6.99 9.65 8.92
N VAL A 122 6.42 10.11 10.02
CA VAL A 122 6.01 9.23 11.13
C VAL A 122 4.49 9.05 11.13
N HIS A 123 4.07 7.81 10.99
CA HIS A 123 2.70 7.37 11.14
C HIS A 123 2.49 6.73 12.52
N ARG A 124 1.27 6.74 13.04
CA ARG A 124 0.91 6.15 14.33
C ARG A 124 -0.20 5.15 14.17
N SER A 125 0.04 3.91 14.57
CA SER A 125 -0.94 2.83 14.48
C SER A 125 -0.79 1.86 15.63
N ASP A 126 -1.91 1.37 16.16
CA ASP A 126 -1.90 0.25 17.11
C ASP A 126 -1.64 -1.10 16.41
N ARG A 127 -1.58 -1.09 15.08
CA ARG A 127 -1.27 -2.25 14.22
C ARG A 127 0.16 -2.23 13.65
N ALA A 128 1.07 -1.47 14.27
CA ALA A 128 2.48 -1.50 13.91
C ALA A 128 3.05 -2.92 14.22
N ARG A 129 2.95 -3.83 13.24
CA ARG A 129 3.50 -5.19 13.31
C ARG A 129 4.67 -5.30 12.36
N SER A 130 5.70 -6.01 12.78
CA SER A 130 6.85 -6.33 11.94
C SER A 130 6.71 -7.72 11.34
N VAL A 131 7.17 -7.88 10.09
CA VAL A 131 7.40 -9.19 9.46
C VAL A 131 8.87 -9.57 9.43
N ALA A 132 9.76 -8.78 10.05
CA ALA A 132 11.16 -9.15 10.17
C ALA A 132 11.29 -10.39 11.08
N HIS A 133 11.98 -11.40 10.57
CA HIS A 133 12.22 -12.67 11.26
C HIS A 133 13.65 -12.79 11.80
N ALA A 134 14.54 -11.89 11.39
CA ALA A 134 15.94 -11.90 11.79
C ALA A 134 16.44 -10.48 12.14
N PRO A 135 17.43 -10.34 13.04
CA PRO A 135 17.94 -9.05 13.50
C PRO A 135 18.50 -8.14 12.41
N TRP A 136 18.97 -8.71 11.30
CA TRP A 136 19.49 -7.96 10.14
C TRP A 136 18.41 -7.57 9.13
N GLN A 137 17.19 -8.08 9.26
CA GLN A 137 16.08 -7.69 8.41
C GLN A 137 15.50 -6.37 8.88
N LEU A 138 15.27 -5.47 7.93
CA LEU A 138 14.58 -4.22 8.21
C LEU A 138 13.14 -4.48 8.65
N PRO A 139 12.74 -4.11 9.88
CA PRO A 139 11.37 -4.25 10.33
C PRO A 139 10.42 -3.47 9.42
N ARG A 140 9.44 -4.11 8.83
CA ARG A 140 8.43 -3.49 7.97
C ARG A 140 7.04 -4.04 8.21
N THR A 141 6.03 -3.30 7.80
CA THR A 141 4.63 -3.77 7.82
C THR A 141 4.42 -4.92 6.83
N PRO A 142 3.49 -5.85 7.11
CA PRO A 142 3.02 -6.83 6.14
C PRO A 142 2.53 -6.15 4.86
N VAL A 143 2.64 -6.83 3.72
CA VAL A 143 2.28 -6.25 2.42
C VAL A 143 0.79 -5.88 2.37
N GLU A 144 -0.08 -6.73 2.90
CA GLU A 144 -1.52 -6.47 3.00
C GLU A 144 -1.84 -5.24 3.84
N ASP A 145 -1.16 -5.04 4.98
CA ASP A 145 -1.34 -3.85 5.80
C ASP A 145 -0.79 -2.60 5.10
N THR A 146 0.35 -2.73 4.42
CA THR A 146 0.98 -1.66 3.65
C THR A 146 0.07 -1.16 2.52
N VAL A 147 -0.49 -2.08 1.73
CA VAL A 147 -1.45 -1.78 0.66
C VAL A 147 -2.66 -1.03 1.21
N LEU A 148 -3.21 -1.50 2.31
CA LEU A 148 -4.38 -0.86 2.91
C LEU A 148 -4.07 0.51 3.53
N ASP A 149 -2.86 0.73 4.04
CA ASP A 149 -2.45 2.04 4.56
C ASP A 149 -2.26 3.06 3.42
N LEU A 150 -1.64 2.64 2.31
CA LEU A 150 -1.50 3.46 1.11
C LEU A 150 -2.86 3.80 0.50
N ALA A 151 -3.69 2.80 0.37
CA ALA A 151 -5.01 2.94 -0.19
C ALA A 151 -5.95 3.78 0.69
N ALA A 152 -5.81 3.72 2.02
CA ALA A 152 -6.56 4.57 2.94
C ALA A 152 -6.18 6.06 2.83
N ALA A 153 -4.99 6.37 2.32
CA ALA A 153 -4.53 7.73 2.08
C ALA A 153 -5.03 8.31 0.75
N THR A 154 -5.62 7.50 -0.13
CA THR A 154 -6.13 7.95 -1.44
C THR A 154 -7.42 8.75 -1.29
N ARG A 155 -7.69 9.61 -2.28
CA ARG A 155 -8.89 10.44 -2.32
C ARG A 155 -9.93 9.96 -3.33
N THR A 156 -9.54 9.06 -4.22
CA THR A 156 -10.41 8.58 -5.31
C THR A 156 -10.53 7.06 -5.27
N PHE A 157 -11.64 6.55 -5.82
CA PHE A 157 -11.82 5.12 -6.00
C PHE A 157 -10.74 4.52 -6.92
N ASP A 158 -10.36 5.25 -7.97
CA ASP A 158 -9.39 4.79 -8.97
C ASP A 158 -8.00 4.58 -8.37
N ASP A 159 -7.58 5.47 -7.46
CA ASP A 159 -6.31 5.32 -6.76
C ASP A 159 -6.36 4.12 -5.81
N ALA A 160 -7.47 3.97 -5.08
CA ALA A 160 -7.69 2.83 -4.20
C ALA A 160 -7.69 1.50 -4.98
N TYR A 161 -8.41 1.47 -6.12
CA TYR A 161 -8.44 0.32 -7.02
C TYR A 161 -7.04 -0.02 -7.57
N THR A 162 -6.24 1.00 -7.89
CA THR A 162 -4.86 0.80 -8.37
C THR A 162 -4.02 0.03 -7.36
N TRP A 163 -4.12 0.36 -6.06
CA TRP A 163 -3.39 -0.36 -5.01
C TRP A 163 -3.86 -1.80 -4.87
N ILE A 164 -5.17 -2.05 -4.94
CA ILE A 164 -5.73 -3.41 -4.88
C ILE A 164 -5.30 -4.25 -6.09
N SER A 165 -5.39 -3.69 -7.28
CA SER A 165 -4.98 -4.37 -8.53
C SER A 165 -3.49 -4.72 -8.51
N ARG A 166 -2.63 -3.79 -8.08
CA ARG A 166 -1.19 -4.05 -7.92
C ARG A 166 -0.93 -5.16 -6.90
N ALA A 167 -1.65 -5.14 -5.77
CA ALA A 167 -1.49 -6.16 -4.74
C ALA A 167 -1.86 -7.55 -5.26
N GLN A 168 -2.95 -7.69 -6.02
CA GLN A 168 -3.43 -8.97 -6.50
C GLN A 168 -2.66 -9.45 -7.74
N ALA A 169 -2.58 -8.65 -8.78
CA ALA A 169 -1.99 -9.05 -10.04
C ALA A 169 -0.45 -8.95 -10.04
N GLY A 170 0.11 -7.88 -9.44
CA GLY A 170 1.55 -7.64 -9.42
C GLY A 170 2.27 -8.38 -8.30
N TRP A 171 1.71 -8.38 -7.10
CA TRP A 171 2.37 -8.90 -5.90
C TRP A 171 1.75 -10.20 -5.39
N GLN A 172 0.77 -10.74 -6.10
CA GLN A 172 0.08 -12.01 -5.82
C GLN A 172 -0.46 -12.12 -4.38
N VAL A 173 -0.89 -11.01 -3.80
CA VAL A 173 -1.53 -11.00 -2.48
C VAL A 173 -2.95 -11.57 -2.61
N PRO A 174 -3.28 -12.68 -1.93
CA PRO A 174 -4.60 -13.28 -2.07
C PRO A 174 -5.71 -12.34 -1.62
N ALA A 175 -6.82 -12.27 -2.37
CA ALA A 175 -7.99 -11.45 -2.02
C ALA A 175 -8.50 -11.74 -0.60
N LEU A 176 -8.48 -13.00 -0.16
CA LEU A 176 -8.87 -13.39 1.20
C LEU A 176 -7.98 -12.75 2.26
N THR A 177 -6.67 -12.62 2.00
CA THR A 177 -5.72 -11.96 2.93
C THR A 177 -6.06 -10.48 3.07
N LEU A 178 -6.30 -9.78 1.96
CA LEU A 178 -6.74 -8.37 1.96
C LEU A 178 -8.10 -8.21 2.67
N ARG A 179 -9.07 -9.09 2.41
CA ARG A 179 -10.37 -9.07 3.11
C ARG A 179 -10.23 -9.25 4.62
N ARG A 180 -9.41 -10.19 5.08
CA ARG A 180 -9.12 -10.38 6.50
C ARG A 180 -8.48 -9.15 7.12
N ALA A 181 -7.50 -8.56 6.44
CA ALA A 181 -6.84 -7.33 6.89
C ALA A 181 -7.81 -6.13 6.95
N ILE A 182 -8.73 -5.99 5.99
CA ILE A 182 -9.82 -4.99 6.03
C ILE A 182 -10.75 -5.27 7.22
N GLY A 183 -11.14 -6.53 7.43
CA GLY A 183 -12.03 -6.94 8.52
C GLY A 183 -11.45 -6.64 9.91
N ALA A 184 -10.14 -6.79 10.07
CA ALA A 184 -9.43 -6.48 11.31
C ALA A 184 -9.33 -4.98 11.64
N ARG A 185 -9.70 -4.08 10.72
CA ARG A 185 -9.65 -2.62 10.91
C ARG A 185 -10.99 -2.09 11.37
N THR A 186 -11.12 -1.60 12.59
CA THR A 186 -12.37 -1.00 13.11
C THR A 186 -12.78 0.27 12.34
N ARG A 187 -11.80 1.09 11.99
CA ARG A 187 -11.99 2.30 11.16
C ARG A 187 -11.11 2.18 9.93
N PHE A 188 -11.74 2.11 8.77
CA PHE A 188 -11.07 2.04 7.49
C PHE A 188 -11.81 2.93 6.49
N PRO A 189 -11.19 4.04 6.03
CA PRO A 189 -11.80 4.92 5.04
C PRO A 189 -12.15 4.14 3.78
N HIS A 190 -13.24 4.51 3.14
CA HIS A 190 -13.63 3.93 1.85
C HIS A 190 -13.74 2.40 1.82
N ARG A 191 -14.04 1.75 2.96
CA ARG A 191 -14.17 0.28 3.08
C ARG A 191 -14.97 -0.35 1.94
N ALA A 192 -16.10 0.28 1.55
CA ALA A 192 -16.93 -0.21 0.47
C ALA A 192 -16.17 -0.30 -0.86
N TRP A 193 -15.38 0.74 -1.20
CA TRP A 193 -14.58 0.74 -2.43
C TRP A 193 -13.61 -0.44 -2.53
N PHE A 194 -13.02 -0.81 -1.39
CA PHE A 194 -12.07 -1.93 -1.35
C PHE A 194 -12.77 -3.28 -1.45
N ILE A 195 -13.89 -3.42 -0.81
CA ILE A 195 -14.69 -4.64 -0.92
C ILE A 195 -15.17 -4.79 -2.37
N ASP A 196 -15.73 -3.73 -2.96
CA ASP A 196 -16.16 -3.73 -4.36
C ASP A 196 -15.01 -4.07 -5.31
N ALA A 197 -13.83 -3.45 -5.13
CA ALA A 197 -12.65 -3.74 -5.95
C ALA A 197 -12.19 -5.21 -5.84
N LEU A 198 -12.24 -5.79 -4.63
CA LEU A 198 -11.91 -7.21 -4.41
C LEU A 198 -12.96 -8.15 -5.01
N ASP A 199 -14.24 -7.77 -5.00
CA ASP A 199 -15.32 -8.53 -5.62
C ASP A 199 -15.22 -8.47 -7.14
N ASP A 200 -14.94 -7.29 -7.69
CA ASP A 200 -14.75 -7.08 -9.12
C ASP A 200 -13.58 -7.92 -9.64
N ALA A 201 -12.45 -7.90 -8.95
CA ALA A 201 -11.29 -8.70 -9.31
C ALA A 201 -11.58 -10.21 -9.23
N ALA A 202 -12.36 -10.66 -8.24
CA ALA A 202 -12.78 -12.07 -8.13
C ALA A 202 -13.71 -12.50 -9.27
N GLN A 203 -14.48 -11.56 -9.84
CA GLN A 203 -15.34 -11.77 -11.00
C GLN A 203 -14.61 -11.58 -12.34
N GLY A 204 -13.30 -11.37 -12.29
CA GLY A 204 -12.49 -11.21 -13.48
C GLY A 204 -12.54 -9.81 -14.08
N VAL A 205 -12.97 -8.79 -13.36
CA VAL A 205 -12.87 -7.39 -13.76
C VAL A 205 -11.44 -6.93 -13.52
N HIS A 206 -10.72 -6.57 -14.59
CA HIS A 206 -9.28 -6.31 -14.52
C HIS A 206 -8.86 -4.86 -14.82
N SER A 207 -9.80 -4.01 -15.26
CA SER A 207 -9.53 -2.61 -15.54
C SER A 207 -10.31 -1.65 -14.64
N ARG A 208 -9.76 -0.46 -14.43
CA ARG A 208 -10.43 0.60 -13.66
C ARG A 208 -11.74 1.06 -14.29
N ILE A 209 -11.79 1.09 -15.62
CA ILE A 209 -12.97 1.50 -16.35
C ILE A 209 -14.08 0.44 -16.24
N GLU A 210 -13.73 -0.85 -16.32
CA GLU A 210 -14.66 -1.96 -16.09
C GLU A 210 -15.23 -1.93 -14.66
N SER A 211 -14.38 -1.75 -13.64
CA SER A 211 -14.82 -1.68 -12.26
C SER A 211 -15.76 -0.49 -12.01
N ARG A 212 -15.47 0.67 -12.60
CA ARG A 212 -16.38 1.82 -12.57
C ARG A 212 -17.70 1.52 -13.30
N TYR A 213 -17.63 0.91 -14.44
CA TYR A 213 -18.82 0.53 -15.21
C TYR A 213 -19.71 -0.42 -14.39
N VAL A 214 -19.15 -1.50 -13.85
CA VAL A 214 -19.89 -2.43 -12.99
C VAL A 214 -20.53 -1.71 -11.80
N ARG A 215 -19.80 -0.85 -11.12
CA ARG A 215 -20.28 -0.11 -9.94
C ARG A 215 -21.31 0.96 -10.28
N ASP A 216 -20.97 1.84 -11.24
CA ASP A 216 -21.69 3.09 -11.47
C ASP A 216 -22.81 2.92 -12.52
N VAL A 217 -22.72 1.91 -13.37
CA VAL A 217 -23.72 1.60 -14.40
C VAL A 217 -24.54 0.38 -14.00
N GLU A 218 -23.94 -0.81 -13.86
CA GLU A 218 -24.71 -2.04 -13.60
C GLU A 218 -25.31 -2.05 -12.19
N ARG A 219 -24.46 -2.08 -11.15
CA ARG A 219 -24.96 -2.19 -9.75
C ARG A 219 -25.79 -1.01 -9.30
N ALA A 220 -25.40 0.22 -9.69
CA ALA A 220 -26.13 1.41 -9.30
C ALA A 220 -27.55 1.47 -9.87
N HIS A 221 -27.81 0.79 -10.97
CA HIS A 221 -29.08 0.80 -11.69
C HIS A 221 -29.77 -0.56 -11.74
N GLY A 222 -29.27 -1.55 -10.97
CA GLY A 222 -29.88 -2.88 -10.87
C GLY A 222 -29.80 -3.71 -12.15
N LEU A 223 -28.84 -3.42 -13.02
CA LEU A 223 -28.58 -4.22 -14.20
C LEU A 223 -27.82 -5.50 -13.81
N PRO A 224 -28.18 -6.68 -14.33
CA PRO A 224 -27.31 -7.84 -14.28
C PRO A 224 -26.08 -7.64 -15.18
N MET A 225 -25.10 -8.54 -15.09
CA MET A 225 -23.93 -8.49 -15.99
C MET A 225 -24.39 -8.54 -17.45
N ALA A 226 -23.99 -7.54 -18.25
CA ALA A 226 -24.41 -7.42 -19.66
C ALA A 226 -24.11 -8.69 -20.48
N GLY A 227 -22.97 -9.33 -20.24
CA GLY A 227 -22.57 -10.59 -20.86
C GLY A 227 -23.54 -11.76 -20.63
N SER A 228 -24.30 -11.77 -19.53
CA SER A 228 -25.31 -12.82 -19.26
C SER A 228 -26.49 -12.79 -20.23
N TYR A 229 -26.65 -11.68 -20.95
CA TYR A 229 -27.70 -11.51 -21.97
C TYR A 229 -27.13 -11.29 -23.37
N GLY A 230 -25.87 -11.72 -23.62
CA GLY A 230 -25.29 -11.65 -24.94
C GLY A 230 -24.95 -10.20 -25.38
N VAL A 231 -24.77 -9.27 -24.45
CA VAL A 231 -24.33 -7.90 -24.72
C VAL A 231 -22.87 -7.77 -24.31
N ALA A 232 -21.98 -7.54 -25.28
CA ALA A 232 -20.58 -7.24 -25.04
C ALA A 232 -20.40 -5.74 -24.80
N VAL A 233 -19.69 -5.38 -23.74
CA VAL A 233 -19.29 -3.99 -23.46
C VAL A 233 -17.80 -3.86 -23.67
N GLU A 234 -17.42 -3.08 -24.68
CA GLU A 234 -16.02 -2.75 -24.99
C GLU A 234 -15.67 -1.38 -24.43
N PHE A 235 -14.49 -1.27 -23.81
CA PHE A 235 -14.01 -0.02 -23.24
C PHE A 235 -12.90 0.58 -24.10
N ASP A 236 -13.06 1.84 -24.54
CA ASP A 236 -12.06 2.53 -25.34
C ASP A 236 -10.76 2.75 -24.55
N GLY A 237 -9.63 2.43 -25.18
CA GLY A 237 -8.27 2.63 -24.62
C GLY A 237 -7.64 1.44 -23.95
N PHE A 238 -8.26 0.27 -23.98
CA PHE A 238 -7.67 -0.98 -23.49
C PHE A 238 -7.68 -2.07 -24.56
N GLU A 239 -6.52 -2.43 -25.09
CA GLU A 239 -6.32 -3.66 -25.88
C GLU A 239 -6.38 -4.91 -24.98
N ALA A 240 -7.47 -5.12 -24.31
CA ALA A 240 -7.77 -6.40 -23.70
C ALA A 240 -8.92 -7.03 -24.49
N ARG A 241 -8.58 -7.65 -25.61
CA ARG A 241 -9.43 -8.72 -26.14
C ARG A 241 -9.51 -9.77 -25.04
N ARG A 242 -10.61 -9.78 -24.31
CA ARG A 242 -11.03 -11.00 -23.68
C ARG A 242 -11.50 -11.93 -24.79
N ASP A 243 -10.66 -12.86 -25.14
CA ASP A 243 -11.10 -14.15 -25.66
C ASP A 243 -11.91 -14.86 -24.56
N LEU A 244 -13.11 -14.38 -24.32
CA LEU A 244 -14.20 -15.25 -23.88
C LEU A 244 -14.46 -16.12 -25.11
N GLY A 245 -13.96 -17.38 -25.10
CA GLY A 245 -14.03 -18.34 -26.20
C GLY A 245 -15.39 -18.59 -26.83
N LEU A 246 -16.17 -17.57 -27.00
CA LEU A 246 -17.47 -17.43 -27.63
C LEU A 246 -17.37 -16.20 -28.53
N ALA A 247 -16.95 -16.40 -29.78
CA ALA A 247 -17.28 -15.50 -30.86
C ALA A 247 -18.54 -16.05 -31.55
N PRO A 248 -19.74 -15.69 -31.12
CA PRO A 248 -20.91 -15.78 -31.96
C PRO A 248 -21.01 -14.47 -32.75
N ARG A 249 -21.28 -14.57 -34.01
CA ARG A 249 -21.45 -13.46 -34.98
C ARG A 249 -22.63 -12.52 -34.69
N ASP A 250 -23.35 -12.69 -33.57
CA ASP A 250 -24.60 -11.98 -33.27
C ASP A 250 -24.62 -11.34 -31.85
N VAL A 251 -23.49 -11.01 -31.27
CA VAL A 251 -23.43 -10.32 -29.96
C VAL A 251 -23.51 -8.82 -30.16
N ALA A 252 -24.52 -8.18 -29.56
CA ALA A 252 -24.64 -6.72 -29.56
C ALA A 252 -23.44 -6.12 -28.79
N THR A 253 -22.54 -5.43 -29.47
CA THR A 253 -21.37 -4.81 -28.86
C THR A 253 -21.63 -3.34 -28.61
N LEU A 254 -21.54 -2.91 -27.36
CA LEU A 254 -21.63 -1.50 -26.96
C LEU A 254 -20.25 -0.99 -26.58
N ARG A 255 -19.82 0.12 -27.20
CA ARG A 255 -18.59 0.81 -26.83
C ARG A 255 -18.88 1.87 -25.78
N VAL A 256 -18.14 1.81 -24.70
CA VAL A 256 -18.29 2.72 -23.55
C VAL A 256 -16.94 3.33 -23.25
N ASP A 257 -16.84 4.66 -23.36
CA ASP A 257 -15.64 5.40 -23.01
C ASP A 257 -15.61 5.80 -21.52
N LEU A 258 -14.48 6.30 -21.07
CA LEU A 258 -14.31 6.74 -19.68
C LEU A 258 -15.30 7.87 -19.32
N LEU A 259 -15.64 8.75 -20.24
CA LEU A 259 -16.56 9.87 -20.01
C LEU A 259 -17.99 9.34 -19.78
N ALA A 260 -18.42 8.39 -20.61
CA ALA A 260 -19.72 7.73 -20.48
C ALA A 260 -19.87 7.02 -19.11
N VAL A 261 -18.78 6.43 -18.58
CA VAL A 261 -18.81 5.78 -17.26
C VAL A 261 -18.76 6.80 -16.13
N THR A 262 -17.98 7.89 -16.25
CA THR A 262 -17.77 8.84 -15.15
C THR A 262 -18.86 9.88 -15.00
N THR A 263 -19.27 10.51 -16.09
CA THR A 263 -20.26 11.59 -16.10
C THR A 263 -21.61 11.15 -16.67
N GLY A 264 -21.62 10.16 -17.55
CA GLY A 264 -22.78 9.64 -18.25
C GLY A 264 -23.32 8.31 -17.73
N ALA A 265 -22.93 7.84 -16.54
CA ALA A 265 -23.27 6.51 -16.05
C ALA A 265 -24.78 6.18 -16.09
N CYS A 266 -25.65 7.15 -15.74
CA CYS A 266 -27.09 6.93 -15.80
C CYS A 266 -27.60 6.81 -17.25
N ALA A 267 -27.06 7.56 -18.20
CA ALA A 267 -27.40 7.43 -19.61
C ALA A 267 -26.87 6.10 -20.19
N SER A 268 -25.66 5.70 -19.79
CA SER A 268 -25.09 4.39 -20.14
C SER A 268 -25.97 3.25 -19.64
N ALA A 269 -26.52 3.36 -18.43
CA ALA A 269 -27.45 2.35 -17.90
C ALA A 269 -28.73 2.20 -18.72
N VAL A 270 -29.26 3.31 -19.24
CA VAL A 270 -30.41 3.27 -20.17
C VAL A 270 -30.05 2.53 -21.46
N THR A 271 -28.91 2.86 -22.04
CA THR A 271 -28.46 2.26 -23.32
C THR A 271 -28.18 0.76 -23.16
N VAL A 272 -27.44 0.38 -22.12
CA VAL A 272 -27.12 -1.03 -21.82
C VAL A 272 -28.38 -1.82 -21.51
N GLY A 273 -29.26 -1.26 -20.67
CA GLY A 273 -30.54 -1.88 -20.33
C GLY A 273 -31.45 -2.08 -21.55
N ALA A 274 -31.46 -1.14 -22.50
CA ALA A 274 -32.19 -1.29 -23.75
C ALA A 274 -31.62 -2.42 -24.63
N ALA A 275 -30.30 -2.51 -24.76
CA ALA A 275 -29.63 -3.58 -25.51
C ALA A 275 -29.92 -4.96 -24.88
N MET A 276 -29.83 -5.06 -23.55
CA MET A 276 -30.11 -6.30 -22.82
C MET A 276 -31.57 -6.74 -22.97
N ARG A 277 -32.52 -5.79 -22.93
CA ARG A 277 -33.96 -6.12 -23.20
C ARG A 277 -34.15 -6.63 -24.63
N GLY A 278 -33.50 -6.03 -25.61
CA GLY A 278 -33.47 -6.54 -26.99
C GLY A 278 -32.95 -7.96 -27.12
N SER A 279 -32.10 -8.37 -26.15
CA SER A 279 -31.53 -9.73 -26.04
C SER A 279 -32.24 -10.64 -25.01
N GLY A 280 -33.44 -10.27 -24.57
CA GLY A 280 -34.26 -11.11 -23.73
C GLY A 280 -34.20 -10.88 -22.22
N TRP A 281 -33.54 -9.80 -21.76
CA TRP A 281 -33.64 -9.43 -20.35
C TRP A 281 -35.05 -8.90 -19.99
N PRO A 282 -35.75 -9.49 -19.00
CA PRO A 282 -37.14 -9.09 -18.69
C PRO A 282 -37.21 -7.86 -17.75
N GLY A 283 -36.08 -7.39 -17.22
CA GLY A 283 -36.04 -6.30 -16.24
C GLY A 283 -35.93 -4.92 -16.85
N GLU A 284 -35.88 -3.93 -15.98
CA GLU A 284 -35.66 -2.51 -16.33
C GLU A 284 -34.60 -1.88 -15.41
N PRO A 285 -33.80 -0.91 -15.93
CA PRO A 285 -32.87 -0.16 -15.08
C PRO A 285 -33.63 0.64 -14.01
N HIS A 286 -33.10 0.68 -12.79
CA HIS A 286 -33.66 1.46 -11.68
C HIS A 286 -32.94 2.79 -11.50
N PRO A 287 -33.62 3.84 -10.98
CA PRO A 287 -32.95 5.08 -10.62
C PRO A 287 -31.89 4.86 -9.54
N CYS A 288 -30.67 5.35 -9.77
CA CYS A 288 -29.63 5.34 -8.75
C CYS A 288 -29.88 6.42 -7.66
N ARG A 289 -28.98 6.49 -6.66
CA ARG A 289 -29.10 7.45 -5.54
C ARG A 289 -28.83 8.91 -5.93
N LYS A 290 -28.29 9.20 -7.12
CA LYS A 290 -28.02 10.56 -7.57
C LYS A 290 -29.34 11.29 -7.85
N ALA A 291 -29.47 12.52 -7.33
CA ALA A 291 -30.66 13.37 -7.57
C ALA A 291 -30.84 13.68 -9.08
N SER A 292 -29.74 13.80 -9.82
CA SER A 292 -29.71 14.04 -11.27
C SER A 292 -29.84 12.78 -12.13
N CYS A 293 -30.29 11.64 -11.57
CA CYS A 293 -30.43 10.40 -12.34
C CYS A 293 -31.53 10.54 -13.40
N VAL A 294 -31.17 10.32 -14.67
CA VAL A 294 -32.10 10.44 -15.80
C VAL A 294 -33.29 9.47 -15.73
N LEU A 295 -33.15 8.35 -15.04
CA LEU A 295 -34.22 7.38 -14.81
C LEU A 295 -35.27 7.82 -13.76
N ARG A 296 -35.11 8.97 -13.09
CA ARG A 296 -36.09 9.53 -12.17
C ARG A 296 -37.12 10.42 -12.87
N ALA A 297 -36.80 10.85 -14.08
CA ALA A 297 -37.60 11.76 -14.89
C ALA A 297 -38.44 11.02 -15.95
N SER A 298 -38.42 9.68 -15.94
CA SER A 298 -39.15 8.83 -16.88
C SER A 298 -40.45 8.32 -16.29
#